data_a1e3073222e0a5dbba72b6f708b890c1
#
_entry.id   a1e3073222e0a5dbba72b6f708b890c1
#
_cell.length_a   1.000
_cell.length_b   1.000
_cell.length_c   1.000
_cell.angle_alpha   90.00
_cell.angle_beta   90.00
_cell.angle_gamma   90.00
#
_symmetry.space_group_name_H-M   'P 1'
#
loop_
_entity.id
_entity.type
_entity.pdbx_description
1 polymer ?
#
loop_
_entity_poly.entity_id
_entity_poly.type
_entity_poly.pdbx_seq_one_letter_code
_entity_poly.pdbx_strand_id
1 'polypeptide(L)'
;RRQRQMCIRDREYTEEIINIIKELDKRVQEYKWKYNYFEYSDISRLAIKLVKENTLVREEIKNNLNEILIDEYQDTNDVQEEFISYISSNNVYMVGDIKQSIYRFRNANPYIFKNKYDTYSSNNGGIKIDLNKNFRSREEVINNINLMFNRIMDDDIGGASYKESHQMVYGNLMYKGEGDNKENNNFEVYSYLNDTSFKKEEVEAFIIAGDIKKKVEEGYLAFGKDTNGIRKIKYSDFAILLDSSKYFELYKKILEYNGVPTIINKSINLTDGEVITIIKNIISFIIKLKSNIIDNEFKKLFISLGRSFLFNIDD
;
A
#
# COMPACT_ATOMS: atom_id res chain seq x y z
N ARG A 1 5.46 21.05 -47.08
CA ARG A 1 5.13 22.41 -46.57
C ARG A 1 4.07 22.37 -45.47
N ARG A 2 2.94 21.64 -45.61
CA ARG A 2 1.90 21.55 -44.57
C ARG A 2 2.43 20.97 -43.23
N GLN A 3 3.22 19.89 -43.25
CA GLN A 3 3.81 19.32 -42.04
C GLN A 3 4.76 20.28 -41.31
N ARG A 4 5.58 21.05 -42.00
CA ARG A 4 6.44 22.08 -41.37
C ARG A 4 5.64 23.21 -40.74
N GLN A 5 4.53 23.63 -41.31
CA GLN A 5 3.65 24.65 -40.73
C GLN A 5 2.92 24.14 -39.49
N MET A 6 2.52 22.84 -39.46
CA MET A 6 1.93 22.21 -38.30
C MET A 6 2.93 22.14 -37.13
N CYS A 7 4.15 21.67 -37.36
CA CYS A 7 5.18 21.63 -36.32
C CYS A 7 5.57 23.01 -35.75
N ILE A 8 5.51 24.09 -36.55
CA ILE A 8 5.80 25.46 -36.10
C ILE A 8 4.66 25.96 -35.18
N ARG A 9 3.39 25.73 -35.54
CA ARG A 9 2.24 26.09 -34.70
C ARG A 9 2.22 25.33 -33.39
N ASP A 10 2.48 24.02 -33.44
CA ASP A 10 2.55 23.18 -32.24
C ASP A 10 3.66 23.66 -31.29
N ARG A 11 4.76 24.17 -31.85
CA ARG A 11 5.85 24.70 -31.03
C ARG A 11 5.48 26.02 -30.35
N GLU A 12 4.79 26.93 -31.03
CA GLU A 12 4.32 28.21 -30.45
C GLU A 12 3.34 27.94 -29.29
N TYR A 13 2.34 27.04 -29.48
CA TYR A 13 1.43 26.64 -28.41
C TYR A 13 2.15 25.96 -27.26
N THR A 14 3.13 25.13 -27.53
CA THR A 14 3.91 24.44 -26.51
C THR A 14 4.72 25.43 -25.67
N GLU A 15 5.35 26.43 -26.30
CA GLU A 15 6.10 27.50 -25.62
C GLU A 15 5.17 28.33 -24.72
N GLU A 16 3.96 28.67 -25.20
CA GLU A 16 2.98 29.41 -24.42
C GLU A 16 2.46 28.60 -23.21
N ILE A 17 2.17 27.31 -23.40
CA ILE A 17 1.77 26.41 -22.30
C ILE A 17 2.90 26.32 -21.26
N ILE A 18 4.15 26.19 -21.69
CA ILE A 18 5.30 26.15 -20.78
C ILE A 18 5.41 27.45 -19.98
N ASN A 19 5.18 28.61 -20.62
CA ASN A 19 5.20 29.90 -19.94
C ASN A 19 4.09 30.05 -18.91
N ILE A 20 2.89 29.59 -19.25
CA ILE A 20 1.75 29.55 -18.30
C ILE A 20 2.07 28.66 -17.11
N ILE A 21 2.63 27.46 -17.34
CA ILE A 21 3.02 26.54 -16.26
C ILE A 21 4.07 27.17 -15.36
N LYS A 22 5.09 27.83 -15.92
CA LYS A 22 6.15 28.51 -15.16
C LYS A 22 5.59 29.65 -14.30
N GLU A 23 4.69 30.46 -14.87
CA GLU A 23 4.06 31.56 -14.14
C GLU A 23 3.14 31.03 -13.02
N LEU A 24 2.39 29.95 -13.29
CA LEU A 24 1.57 29.29 -12.29
C LEU A 24 2.44 28.75 -11.15
N ASP A 25 3.51 28.01 -11.47
CA ASP A 25 4.43 27.47 -10.47
C ASP A 25 5.01 28.60 -9.60
N LYS A 26 5.46 29.69 -10.21
CA LYS A 26 5.95 30.86 -9.48
C LYS A 26 4.91 31.40 -8.49
N ARG A 27 3.66 31.63 -8.92
CA ARG A 27 2.58 32.13 -8.04
C ARG A 27 2.25 31.14 -6.92
N VAL A 28 2.25 29.84 -7.21
CA VAL A 28 2.04 28.80 -6.22
C VAL A 28 3.17 28.81 -5.18
N GLN A 29 4.43 28.94 -5.61
CA GLN A 29 5.57 29.04 -4.69
C GLN A 29 5.47 30.30 -3.82
N GLU A 30 5.17 31.48 -4.40
CA GLU A 30 4.96 32.73 -3.67
C GLU A 30 3.86 32.57 -2.62
N TYR A 31 2.75 31.92 -2.97
CA TYR A 31 1.64 31.65 -2.05
C TYR A 31 2.08 30.71 -0.91
N LYS A 32 2.76 29.60 -1.24
CA LYS A 32 3.28 28.64 -0.26
C LYS A 32 4.18 29.32 0.76
N TRP A 33 5.12 30.14 0.30
CA TRP A 33 6.02 30.91 1.18
C TRP A 33 5.28 31.96 2.02
N LYS A 34 4.35 32.68 1.42
CA LYS A 34 3.61 33.75 2.11
C LYS A 34 2.75 33.21 3.26
N TYR A 35 2.14 32.03 3.09
CA TYR A 35 1.21 31.45 4.05
C TYR A 35 1.79 30.27 4.82
N ASN A 36 3.05 29.93 4.58
CA ASN A 36 3.73 28.76 5.17
C ASN A 36 3.00 27.43 4.94
N TYR A 37 2.46 27.23 3.73
CA TYR A 37 1.75 26.04 3.31
C TYR A 37 2.62 25.19 2.37
N PHE A 38 3.24 24.14 2.91
CA PHE A 38 4.10 23.25 2.16
C PHE A 38 3.53 21.83 2.12
N GLU A 39 3.64 21.19 0.98
CA GLU A 39 3.37 19.77 0.80
C GLU A 39 4.60 18.94 1.15
N TYR A 40 4.43 17.65 1.38
CA TYR A 40 5.56 16.74 1.65
C TYR A 40 6.59 16.73 0.53
N SER A 41 6.17 16.87 -0.72
CA SER A 41 7.04 16.99 -1.88
C SER A 41 7.91 18.25 -1.85
N ASP A 42 7.36 19.37 -1.36
CA ASP A 42 8.13 20.61 -1.19
C ASP A 42 9.18 20.45 -0.10
N ILE A 43 8.80 19.86 1.04
CA ILE A 43 9.70 19.61 2.17
C ILE A 43 10.89 18.74 1.70
N SER A 44 10.61 17.66 0.97
CA SER A 44 11.65 16.78 0.45
C SER A 44 12.63 17.52 -0.48
N ARG A 45 12.11 18.34 -1.40
CA ARG A 45 12.94 19.14 -2.31
C ARG A 45 13.75 20.20 -1.57
N LEU A 46 13.16 20.86 -0.57
CA LEU A 46 13.86 21.85 0.25
C LEU A 46 14.96 21.20 1.09
N ALA A 47 14.72 20.01 1.63
CA ALA A 47 15.72 19.25 2.36
C ALA A 47 16.92 18.89 1.47
N ILE A 48 16.67 18.38 0.26
CA ILE A 48 17.74 18.10 -0.71
C ILE A 48 18.51 19.37 -1.06
N LYS A 49 17.80 20.46 -1.37
CA LYS A 49 18.42 21.74 -1.69
C LYS A 49 19.32 22.22 -0.55
N LEU A 50 18.87 22.11 0.68
CA LEU A 50 19.62 22.50 1.87
C LEU A 50 20.93 21.71 2.00
N VAL A 51 20.87 20.37 1.93
CA VAL A 51 22.08 19.53 2.08
C VAL A 51 23.00 19.61 0.87
N LYS A 52 22.47 19.94 -0.31
CA LYS A 52 23.23 20.12 -1.54
C LYS A 52 24.00 21.44 -1.56
N GLU A 53 23.35 22.54 -1.18
CA GLU A 53 23.90 23.90 -1.27
C GLU A 53 24.65 24.31 -0.01
N ASN A 54 24.30 23.77 1.16
CA ASN A 54 24.93 24.14 2.44
C ASN A 54 25.84 23.01 2.96
N THR A 55 27.13 23.16 2.71
CA THR A 55 28.15 22.19 3.13
C THR A 55 28.23 22.03 4.65
N LEU A 56 28.04 23.11 5.43
CA LEU A 56 28.13 23.05 6.87
C LEU A 56 27.01 22.17 7.45
N VAL A 57 25.78 22.38 7.03
CA VAL A 57 24.62 21.57 7.44
C VAL A 57 24.81 20.12 7.01
N ARG A 58 25.27 19.89 5.79
CA ARG A 58 25.54 18.54 5.29
C ARG A 58 26.55 17.79 6.15
N GLU A 59 27.69 18.42 6.48
CA GLU A 59 28.73 17.80 7.29
C GLU A 59 28.28 17.63 8.75
N GLU A 60 27.50 18.55 9.28
CA GLU A 60 26.88 18.40 10.60
C GLU A 60 25.99 17.17 10.67
N ILE A 61 25.10 16.98 9.65
CA ILE A 61 24.23 15.81 9.57
C ILE A 61 25.08 14.53 9.46
N LYS A 62 26.09 14.49 8.57
CA LYS A 62 26.97 13.32 8.42
C LYS A 62 27.68 12.95 9.71
N ASN A 63 28.19 13.94 10.43
CA ASN A 63 28.93 13.70 11.67
C ASN A 63 28.03 13.23 12.82
N ASN A 64 26.74 13.53 12.77
CA ASN A 64 25.76 13.10 13.78
C ASN A 64 25.15 11.73 13.48
N LEU A 65 25.35 11.18 12.27
CA LEU A 65 24.81 9.90 11.84
C LEU A 65 25.90 8.83 11.84
N ASN A 66 25.89 7.94 12.83
CA ASN A 66 26.79 6.78 12.83
C ASN A 66 26.40 5.77 11.76
N GLU A 67 25.11 5.45 11.66
CA GLU A 67 24.55 4.51 10.70
C GLU A 67 23.22 5.02 10.15
N ILE A 68 22.93 4.70 8.90
CA ILE A 68 21.65 4.98 8.22
C ILE A 68 21.04 3.63 7.88
N LEU A 69 19.93 3.30 8.52
CA LEU A 69 19.21 2.05 8.29
C LEU A 69 17.96 2.33 7.47
N ILE A 70 17.82 1.61 6.35
CA ILE A 70 16.67 1.78 5.44
C ILE A 70 16.03 0.42 5.25
N ASP A 71 14.77 0.31 5.63
CA ASP A 71 13.94 -0.86 5.39
C ASP A 71 13.07 -0.65 4.13
N GLU A 72 12.58 -1.74 3.54
CA GLU A 72 11.78 -1.74 2.31
C GLU A 72 12.43 -0.92 1.18
N TYR A 73 13.75 -1.08 1.02
CA TYR A 73 14.52 -0.24 0.10
C TYR A 73 14.08 -0.33 -1.37
N GLN A 74 13.39 -1.41 -1.79
CA GLN A 74 12.81 -1.56 -3.11
C GLN A 74 11.70 -0.51 -3.41
N ASP A 75 11.16 0.15 -2.39
CA ASP A 75 10.14 1.17 -2.52
C ASP A 75 10.69 2.60 -2.49
N THR A 76 12.02 2.74 -2.48
CA THR A 76 12.71 4.03 -2.52
C THR A 76 12.51 4.71 -3.87
N ASN A 77 12.32 6.02 -3.87
CA ASN A 77 12.27 6.85 -5.07
C ASN A 77 13.56 7.65 -5.28
N ASP A 78 13.72 8.24 -6.48
CA ASP A 78 14.93 8.99 -6.84
C ASP A 78 15.21 10.17 -5.91
N VAL A 79 14.17 10.83 -5.39
CA VAL A 79 14.29 11.97 -4.47
C VAL A 79 14.87 11.52 -3.12
N GLN A 80 14.39 10.39 -2.60
CA GLN A 80 14.90 9.80 -1.37
C GLN A 80 16.34 9.33 -1.55
N GLU A 81 16.64 8.66 -2.65
CA GLU A 81 18.01 8.22 -2.95
C GLU A 81 18.99 9.40 -3.09
N GLU A 82 18.59 10.47 -3.76
CA GLU A 82 19.40 11.69 -3.85
C GLU A 82 19.70 12.24 -2.45
N PHE A 83 18.69 12.35 -1.58
CA PHE A 83 18.89 12.84 -0.22
C PHE A 83 19.87 11.96 0.58
N ILE A 84 19.67 10.63 0.54
CA ILE A 84 20.54 9.67 1.23
C ILE A 84 21.99 9.81 0.72
N SER A 85 22.20 10.00 -0.58
CA SER A 85 23.52 10.15 -1.16
C SER A 85 24.29 11.35 -0.63
N TYR A 86 23.61 12.44 -0.28
CA TYR A 86 24.24 13.61 0.31
C TYR A 86 24.63 13.45 1.78
N ILE A 87 23.83 12.71 2.56
CA ILE A 87 24.02 12.60 4.01
C ILE A 87 24.81 11.36 4.43
N SER A 88 25.05 10.43 3.52
CA SER A 88 25.79 9.21 3.80
C SER A 88 27.32 9.37 3.74
N SER A 89 28.01 8.53 4.51
CA SER A 89 29.48 8.46 4.57
C SER A 89 29.93 6.99 4.58
N ASN A 90 29.43 6.20 3.61
CA ASN A 90 29.64 4.73 3.55
C ASN A 90 29.11 3.97 4.78
N ASN A 91 28.06 4.49 5.38
CA ASN A 91 27.45 4.00 6.62
C ASN A 91 25.97 3.65 6.41
N VAL A 92 25.57 3.27 5.20
CA VAL A 92 24.17 2.94 4.86
C VAL A 92 23.98 1.41 4.86
N TYR A 93 23.01 0.96 5.63
CA TYR A 93 22.52 -0.41 5.63
C TYR A 93 21.10 -0.44 5.06
N MET A 94 20.94 -1.15 3.95
CA MET A 94 19.68 -1.21 3.20
C MET A 94 19.13 -2.63 3.23
N VAL A 95 17.87 -2.78 3.59
CA VAL A 95 17.14 -4.06 3.54
C VAL A 95 15.99 -3.92 2.57
N GLY A 96 15.78 -4.91 1.74
CA GLY A 96 14.69 -4.92 0.78
C GLY A 96 14.57 -6.22 0.02
N ASP A 97 13.48 -6.33 -0.70
CA ASP A 97 13.21 -7.46 -1.58
C ASP A 97 12.59 -6.96 -2.89
N ILE A 98 13.36 -7.03 -3.98
CA ILE A 98 12.91 -6.53 -5.29
C ILE A 98 11.58 -7.15 -5.75
N LYS A 99 11.30 -8.40 -5.33
CA LYS A 99 10.05 -9.11 -5.64
C LYS A 99 8.82 -8.46 -5.01
N GLN A 100 9.02 -7.65 -3.95
CA GLN A 100 7.96 -6.97 -3.22
C GLN A 100 7.78 -5.51 -3.63
N SER A 101 8.45 -5.05 -4.69
CA SER A 101 8.29 -3.70 -5.21
C SER A 101 6.94 -3.52 -5.91
N ILE A 102 5.94 -3.03 -5.17
CA ILE A 102 4.56 -2.82 -5.64
C ILE A 102 4.14 -1.35 -5.66
N TYR A 103 5.02 -0.42 -5.29
CA TYR A 103 4.69 1.01 -5.14
C TYR A 103 5.14 1.90 -6.30
N ARG A 104 5.29 1.36 -7.50
CA ARG A 104 5.60 2.15 -8.72
C ARG A 104 4.63 3.32 -8.95
N PHE A 105 3.35 3.12 -8.65
CA PHE A 105 2.33 4.16 -8.74
C PHE A 105 2.51 5.31 -7.73
N ARG A 106 3.41 5.15 -6.76
CA ARG A 106 3.87 6.17 -5.81
C ARG A 106 5.27 6.69 -6.14
N ASN A 107 5.71 6.53 -7.37
CA ASN A 107 7.05 6.92 -7.86
C ASN A 107 8.21 6.11 -7.25
N ALA A 108 7.97 4.94 -6.63
CA ALA A 108 9.05 4.03 -6.27
C ALA A 108 9.81 3.60 -7.52
N ASN A 109 11.14 3.57 -7.43
CA ASN A 109 12.02 3.19 -8.54
C ASN A 109 12.82 1.92 -8.18
N PRO A 110 12.29 0.73 -8.51
CA PRO A 110 12.96 -0.54 -8.18
C PRO A 110 14.33 -0.71 -8.85
N TYR A 111 14.62 0.06 -9.90
CA TYR A 111 15.93 0.03 -10.54
C TYR A 111 17.05 0.55 -9.64
N ILE A 112 16.76 1.42 -8.66
CA ILE A 112 17.72 1.87 -7.65
C ILE A 112 18.23 0.65 -6.87
N PHE A 113 17.32 -0.18 -6.37
CA PHE A 113 17.65 -1.40 -5.64
C PHE A 113 18.39 -2.40 -6.56
N LYS A 114 17.88 -2.65 -7.77
CA LYS A 114 18.49 -3.56 -8.73
C LYS A 114 19.93 -3.18 -9.06
N ASN A 115 20.18 -1.92 -9.36
CA ASN A 115 21.52 -1.42 -9.68
C ASN A 115 22.51 -1.64 -8.52
N LYS A 116 22.07 -1.38 -7.27
CA LYS A 116 22.90 -1.66 -6.10
C LYS A 116 23.12 -3.16 -5.89
N TYR A 117 22.08 -3.98 -6.05
CA TYR A 117 22.17 -5.42 -5.98
C TYR A 117 23.20 -5.97 -6.95
N ASP A 118 23.16 -5.55 -8.21
CA ASP A 118 24.07 -5.99 -9.26
C ASP A 118 25.51 -5.48 -9.00
N THR A 119 25.66 -4.21 -8.62
CA THR A 119 26.96 -3.59 -8.35
C THR A 119 27.64 -4.22 -7.14
N TYR A 120 26.91 -4.44 -6.05
CA TYR A 120 27.44 -5.03 -4.81
C TYR A 120 27.69 -6.53 -4.95
N SER A 121 26.99 -7.21 -5.86
CA SER A 121 27.29 -8.61 -6.21
C SER A 121 28.71 -8.76 -6.78
N SER A 122 29.25 -7.71 -7.38
CA SER A 122 30.61 -7.65 -7.90
C SER A 122 31.62 -7.06 -6.89
N ASN A 123 31.25 -6.94 -5.62
CA ASN A 123 32.05 -6.31 -4.56
C ASN A 123 32.50 -4.88 -4.89
N ASN A 124 31.70 -4.15 -5.65
CA ASN A 124 31.99 -2.78 -6.03
C ASN A 124 31.06 -1.82 -5.27
N GLY A 125 31.65 -0.96 -4.42
CA GLY A 125 30.95 0.12 -3.69
C GLY A 125 30.13 -0.36 -2.48
N GLY A 126 30.05 -1.64 -2.17
CA GLY A 126 29.34 -2.18 -1.02
C GLY A 126 29.40 -3.70 -0.92
N ILE A 127 28.75 -4.23 0.11
CA ILE A 127 28.66 -5.67 0.37
C ILE A 127 27.21 -6.11 0.24
N LYS A 128 26.96 -7.15 -0.56
CA LYS A 128 25.67 -7.78 -0.68
C LYS A 128 25.57 -8.99 0.26
N ILE A 129 24.45 -9.07 1.00
CA ILE A 129 24.14 -10.23 1.85
C ILE A 129 22.76 -10.74 1.44
N ASP A 130 22.69 -11.99 0.98
CA ASP A 130 21.44 -12.62 0.57
C ASP A 130 20.78 -13.36 1.75
N LEU A 131 19.58 -12.91 2.14
CA LEU A 131 18.74 -13.54 3.16
C LEU A 131 17.66 -14.37 2.49
N ASN A 132 17.99 -15.51 1.91
CA ASN A 132 17.09 -16.33 1.10
C ASN A 132 16.22 -17.29 1.93
N LYS A 133 16.51 -17.49 3.22
CA LYS A 133 15.75 -18.40 4.09
C LYS A 133 14.49 -17.70 4.62
N ASN A 134 13.35 -18.33 4.35
CA ASN A 134 12.06 -17.90 4.89
C ASN A 134 11.70 -18.70 6.15
N PHE A 135 11.59 -18.01 7.28
CA PHE A 135 11.23 -18.59 8.57
C PHE A 135 9.76 -18.32 8.94
N ARG A 136 9.02 -17.60 8.11
CA ARG A 136 7.63 -17.20 8.37
C ARG A 136 6.64 -18.22 7.86
N SER A 137 6.83 -18.70 6.64
CA SER A 137 5.87 -19.52 5.91
C SER A 137 6.20 -21.01 6.00
N ARG A 138 5.20 -21.84 5.79
CA ARG A 138 5.35 -23.29 5.67
C ARG A 138 6.06 -23.66 4.37
N GLU A 139 6.64 -24.88 4.37
CA GLU A 139 7.36 -25.41 3.22
C GLU A 139 6.48 -25.52 1.97
N GLU A 140 5.22 -25.99 2.15
CA GLU A 140 4.25 -26.16 1.08
C GLU A 140 3.92 -24.81 0.41
N VAL A 141 3.74 -23.75 1.21
CA VAL A 141 3.48 -22.41 0.71
C VAL A 141 4.65 -21.88 -0.12
N ILE A 142 5.88 -22.03 0.41
CA ILE A 142 7.09 -21.56 -0.27
C ILE A 142 7.29 -22.31 -1.59
N ASN A 143 7.13 -23.64 -1.60
CA ASN A 143 7.29 -24.47 -2.79
C ASN A 143 6.26 -24.11 -3.87
N ASN A 144 5.02 -23.88 -3.49
CA ASN A 144 3.97 -23.48 -4.43
C ASN A 144 4.20 -22.07 -5.00
N ILE A 145 4.65 -21.13 -4.17
CA ILE A 145 5.04 -19.79 -4.63
C ILE A 145 6.23 -19.88 -5.59
N ASN A 146 7.28 -20.61 -5.24
CA ASN A 146 8.42 -20.83 -6.12
C ASN A 146 8.02 -21.47 -7.45
N LEU A 147 7.10 -22.45 -7.44
CA LEU A 147 6.59 -23.08 -8.65
C LEU A 147 5.92 -22.10 -9.60
N MET A 148 5.12 -21.18 -9.05
CA MET A 148 4.43 -20.13 -9.83
C MET A 148 5.43 -19.11 -10.38
N PHE A 149 6.24 -18.53 -9.50
CA PHE A 149 7.10 -17.41 -9.86
C PHE A 149 8.27 -17.82 -10.74
N ASN A 150 8.73 -19.06 -10.67
CA ASN A 150 9.69 -19.63 -11.63
C ASN A 150 9.19 -19.62 -13.09
N ARG A 151 7.89 -19.50 -13.31
CA ARG A 151 7.27 -19.51 -14.65
C ARG A 151 6.87 -18.11 -15.15
N ILE A 152 6.61 -17.20 -14.25
CA ILE A 152 6.01 -15.90 -14.60
C ILE A 152 6.89 -14.69 -14.27
N MET A 153 8.00 -14.88 -13.54
CA MET A 153 8.85 -13.78 -13.11
C MET A 153 10.28 -13.94 -13.66
N ASP A 154 10.70 -12.92 -14.40
CA ASP A 154 12.05 -12.78 -14.93
C ASP A 154 12.48 -11.30 -14.89
N ASP A 155 13.63 -10.98 -15.50
CA ASP A 155 14.12 -9.60 -15.54
C ASP A 155 13.20 -8.63 -16.28
N ASP A 156 12.44 -9.11 -17.28
CA ASP A 156 11.50 -8.29 -18.05
C ASP A 156 10.16 -8.17 -17.31
N ILE A 157 9.70 -9.26 -16.69
CA ILE A 157 8.45 -9.34 -15.94
C ILE A 157 8.76 -9.47 -14.45
N GLY A 158 8.65 -8.36 -13.72
CA GLY A 158 8.90 -8.33 -12.28
C GLY A 158 10.29 -7.84 -11.88
N GLY A 159 11.20 -7.64 -12.83
CA GLY A 159 12.49 -6.99 -12.62
C GLY A 159 13.53 -7.82 -11.86
N ALA A 160 13.32 -9.14 -11.75
CA ALA A 160 14.25 -10.03 -11.07
C ALA A 160 14.27 -11.42 -11.72
N SER A 161 15.44 -11.99 -11.91
CA SER A 161 15.62 -13.39 -12.35
C SER A 161 15.28 -14.34 -11.19
N TYR A 162 13.99 -14.63 -11.03
CA TYR A 162 13.47 -15.37 -9.86
C TYR A 162 14.12 -16.74 -9.72
N LYS A 163 14.19 -17.49 -10.82
CA LYS A 163 14.72 -18.85 -10.86
C LYS A 163 16.18 -18.93 -10.44
N GLU A 164 16.98 -17.95 -10.81
CA GLU A 164 18.43 -18.00 -10.64
C GLU A 164 18.89 -17.53 -9.26
N SER A 165 18.27 -16.46 -8.73
CA SER A 165 18.82 -15.78 -7.56
C SER A 165 17.80 -15.38 -6.49
N HIS A 166 16.49 -15.49 -6.78
CA HIS A 166 15.47 -14.95 -5.89
C HIS A 166 14.48 -15.97 -5.33
N GLN A 167 14.72 -17.27 -5.51
CA GLN A 167 13.91 -18.33 -4.91
C GLN A 167 13.99 -18.27 -3.38
N MET A 168 12.84 -18.46 -2.75
CA MET A 168 12.78 -18.59 -1.30
C MET A 168 13.15 -19.99 -0.87
N VAL A 169 13.96 -20.11 0.18
CA VAL A 169 14.37 -21.37 0.79
C VAL A 169 13.64 -21.54 2.13
N TYR A 170 13.06 -22.70 2.32
CA TYR A 170 12.41 -23.01 3.60
C TYR A 170 13.43 -23.08 4.75
N GLY A 171 13.18 -22.37 5.83
CA GLY A 171 14.09 -22.27 6.98
C GLY A 171 13.50 -22.64 8.33
N ASN A 172 12.16 -22.73 8.45
CA ASN A 172 11.51 -22.89 9.74
C ASN A 172 11.13 -24.36 10.02
N LEU A 173 11.85 -25.02 10.87
CA LEU A 173 11.58 -26.43 11.25
C LEU A 173 10.43 -26.60 12.26
N MET A 174 9.92 -25.52 12.84
CA MET A 174 8.86 -25.56 13.86
C MET A 174 7.52 -26.10 13.30
N TYR A 175 7.29 -25.97 11.98
CA TYR A 175 6.09 -26.50 11.34
C TYR A 175 6.08 -28.02 11.12
N LYS A 176 7.18 -28.71 11.42
CA LYS A 176 7.31 -30.16 11.25
C LYS A 176 6.96 -30.81 12.60
N GLY A 177 5.68 -31.07 12.85
CA GLY A 177 5.20 -31.76 14.04
C GLY A 177 4.39 -33.03 13.73
N GLU A 178 4.19 -33.88 14.73
CA GLU A 178 3.26 -35.01 14.65
C GLU A 178 1.83 -34.51 14.43
N GLY A 179 1.11 -35.11 13.48
CA GLY A 179 -0.26 -34.69 13.12
C GLY A 179 -0.33 -33.60 12.05
N ASP A 180 0.80 -33.18 11.53
CA ASP A 180 0.83 -32.22 10.41
C ASP A 180 0.34 -32.90 9.12
N ASN A 181 -0.82 -32.46 8.62
CA ASN A 181 -1.34 -32.91 7.35
C ASN A 181 -0.89 -31.95 6.23
N LYS A 182 0.16 -32.35 5.51
CA LYS A 182 0.74 -31.55 4.43
C LYS A 182 -0.22 -31.28 3.28
N GLU A 183 -1.16 -32.17 3.02
CA GLU A 183 -2.15 -32.00 1.95
C GLU A 183 -3.07 -30.82 2.20
N ASN A 184 -3.44 -30.57 3.46
CA ASN A 184 -4.32 -29.48 3.85
C ASN A 184 -3.67 -28.08 3.80
N ASN A 185 -2.35 -28.02 3.58
CA ASN A 185 -1.60 -26.77 3.56
C ASN A 185 -1.10 -26.39 2.16
N ASN A 186 -1.56 -27.10 1.14
CA ASN A 186 -1.23 -26.82 -0.25
C ASN A 186 -2.00 -25.59 -0.77
N PHE A 187 -1.49 -25.05 -1.87
CA PHE A 187 -2.13 -23.99 -2.63
C PHE A 187 -3.37 -24.52 -3.37
N GLU A 188 -4.50 -23.89 -3.18
CA GLU A 188 -5.75 -24.23 -3.84
C GLU A 188 -6.15 -23.12 -4.81
N VAL A 189 -6.60 -23.49 -6.00
CA VAL A 189 -7.11 -22.56 -7.03
C VAL A 189 -8.58 -22.87 -7.27
N TYR A 190 -9.43 -21.91 -7.00
CA TYR A 190 -10.85 -22.01 -7.31
C TYR A 190 -11.15 -21.30 -8.61
N SER A 191 -11.71 -22.01 -9.57
CA SER A 191 -12.25 -21.44 -10.80
C SER A 191 -13.76 -21.65 -10.85
N TYR A 192 -14.49 -20.65 -11.29
CA TYR A 192 -15.96 -20.74 -11.42
C TYR A 192 -16.42 -20.06 -12.70
N LEU A 193 -17.56 -20.55 -13.22
CA LEU A 193 -18.25 -19.89 -14.32
C LEU A 193 -19.21 -18.84 -13.74
N ASN A 194 -19.07 -17.62 -14.21
CA ASN A 194 -19.99 -16.55 -13.80
C ASN A 194 -21.24 -16.57 -14.70
N ASP A 195 -22.04 -17.61 -14.58
CA ASP A 195 -23.31 -17.83 -15.29
C ASP A 195 -24.50 -17.55 -14.37
N THR A 196 -24.45 -16.49 -13.61
CA THR A 196 -25.50 -16.14 -12.63
C THR A 196 -25.89 -14.67 -12.79
N SER A 197 -27.06 -14.31 -12.21
CA SER A 197 -27.50 -12.93 -12.08
C SER A 197 -26.70 -12.13 -11.03
N PHE A 198 -25.81 -12.81 -10.27
CA PHE A 198 -24.99 -12.22 -9.25
C PHE A 198 -23.71 -11.61 -9.82
N LYS A 199 -23.17 -10.60 -9.13
CA LYS A 199 -21.88 -10.03 -9.50
C LYS A 199 -20.76 -11.03 -9.20
N LYS A 200 -19.68 -10.98 -9.97
CA LYS A 200 -18.54 -11.88 -9.78
C LYS A 200 -17.97 -11.82 -8.35
N GLU A 201 -17.91 -10.62 -7.76
CA GLU A 201 -17.42 -10.40 -6.41
C GLU A 201 -18.33 -11.03 -5.35
N GLU A 202 -19.63 -11.12 -5.61
CA GLU A 202 -20.60 -11.81 -4.73
C GLU A 202 -20.38 -13.31 -4.77
N VAL A 203 -20.26 -13.88 -5.97
CA VAL A 203 -20.00 -15.32 -6.16
C VAL A 203 -18.69 -15.72 -5.50
N GLU A 204 -17.63 -14.94 -5.71
CA GLU A 204 -16.33 -15.16 -5.12
C GLU A 204 -16.38 -15.14 -3.60
N ALA A 205 -17.03 -14.15 -3.01
CA ALA A 205 -17.20 -14.05 -1.56
C ALA A 205 -17.98 -15.23 -0.96
N PHE A 206 -19.01 -15.74 -1.67
CA PHE A 206 -19.75 -16.93 -1.25
C PHE A 206 -18.89 -18.20 -1.28
N ILE A 207 -18.08 -18.39 -2.32
CA ILE A 207 -17.15 -19.53 -2.44
C ILE A 207 -16.13 -19.49 -1.29
N ILE A 208 -15.53 -18.33 -1.04
CA ILE A 208 -14.56 -18.15 0.05
C ILE A 208 -15.21 -18.41 1.41
N ALA A 209 -16.42 -17.88 1.64
CA ALA A 209 -17.13 -18.10 2.89
C ALA A 209 -17.43 -19.59 3.14
N GLY A 210 -17.87 -20.29 2.08
CA GLY A 210 -18.14 -21.73 2.15
C GLY A 210 -16.90 -22.56 2.44
N ASP A 211 -15.78 -22.23 1.80
CA ASP A 211 -14.50 -22.92 2.01
C ASP A 211 -13.97 -22.71 3.44
N ILE A 212 -13.96 -21.47 3.92
CA ILE A 212 -13.52 -21.16 5.29
C ILE A 212 -14.38 -21.89 6.31
N LYS A 213 -15.70 -21.82 6.17
CA LYS A 213 -16.64 -22.47 7.07
C LYS A 213 -16.43 -23.97 7.11
N LYS A 214 -16.34 -24.61 5.94
CA LYS A 214 -16.09 -26.04 5.81
C LYS A 214 -14.81 -26.45 6.52
N LYS A 215 -13.70 -25.77 6.27
CA LYS A 215 -12.39 -26.06 6.87
C LYS A 215 -12.41 -25.95 8.39
N VAL A 216 -13.14 -24.97 8.95
CA VAL A 216 -13.29 -24.79 10.40
C VAL A 216 -14.18 -25.90 11.00
N GLU A 217 -15.32 -26.23 10.37
CA GLU A 217 -16.24 -27.26 10.82
C GLU A 217 -15.63 -28.68 10.77
N GLU A 218 -14.87 -28.98 9.74
CA GLU A 218 -14.11 -30.23 9.58
C GLU A 218 -12.91 -30.33 10.54
N GLY A 219 -12.54 -29.21 11.18
CA GLY A 219 -11.50 -29.16 12.19
C GLY A 219 -10.09 -29.34 11.61
N TYR A 220 -9.83 -28.69 10.48
CA TYR A 220 -8.48 -28.66 9.89
C TYR A 220 -7.44 -28.24 10.92
N LEU A 221 -6.23 -28.78 10.77
CA LEU A 221 -5.14 -28.53 11.71
C LEU A 221 -4.15 -27.52 11.15
N ALA A 222 -3.72 -26.60 11.99
CA ALA A 222 -2.64 -25.66 11.67
C ALA A 222 -1.74 -25.42 12.89
N PHE A 223 -0.54 -24.98 12.65
CA PHE A 223 0.37 -24.58 13.72
C PHE A 223 -0.09 -23.24 14.32
N GLY A 224 -0.39 -23.26 15.63
CA GLY A 224 -0.74 -22.06 16.40
C GLY A 224 0.46 -21.48 17.11
N LYS A 225 0.79 -20.22 16.83
CA LYS A 225 1.87 -19.51 17.55
C LYS A 225 1.53 -19.32 19.04
N ASP A 226 0.24 -19.17 19.36
CA ASP A 226 -0.30 -19.04 20.70
C ASP A 226 -0.09 -20.29 21.57
N THR A 227 -0.16 -21.46 20.95
CA THR A 227 -0.01 -22.76 21.61
C THR A 227 1.37 -23.39 21.40
N ASN A 228 2.17 -22.81 20.53
CA ASN A 228 3.45 -23.35 20.04
C ASN A 228 3.34 -24.82 19.59
N GLY A 229 2.21 -25.18 18.97
CA GLY A 229 1.92 -26.53 18.53
C GLY A 229 0.77 -26.59 17.50
N ILE A 230 0.47 -27.83 17.08
CA ILE A 230 -0.62 -28.08 16.13
C ILE A 230 -1.97 -28.04 16.87
N ARG A 231 -2.90 -27.29 16.35
CA ARG A 231 -4.27 -27.16 16.85
C ARG A 231 -5.29 -27.05 15.72
N LYS A 232 -6.57 -27.23 16.06
CA LYS A 232 -7.66 -26.93 15.13
C LYS A 232 -7.65 -25.45 14.75
N ILE A 233 -7.93 -25.18 13.48
CA ILE A 233 -8.04 -23.81 12.97
C ILE A 233 -9.26 -23.09 13.54
N LYS A 234 -9.16 -21.78 13.60
CA LYS A 234 -10.22 -20.84 14.00
C LYS A 234 -10.45 -19.84 12.88
N TYR A 235 -11.59 -19.16 12.87
CA TYR A 235 -11.86 -18.08 11.92
C TYR A 235 -10.79 -16.98 11.93
N SER A 236 -10.18 -16.72 13.10
CA SER A 236 -9.10 -15.74 13.23
C SER A 236 -7.77 -16.13 12.56
N ASP A 237 -7.65 -17.36 12.07
CA ASP A 237 -6.44 -17.82 11.38
C ASP A 237 -6.48 -17.50 9.87
N PHE A 238 -7.61 -17.02 9.38
CA PHE A 238 -7.78 -16.67 7.97
C PHE A 238 -7.60 -15.17 7.75
N ALA A 239 -6.98 -14.82 6.62
CA ALA A 239 -6.91 -13.47 6.13
C ALA A 239 -7.32 -13.45 4.65
N ILE A 240 -8.18 -12.50 4.28
CA ILE A 240 -8.60 -12.28 2.89
C ILE A 240 -7.93 -11.03 2.38
N LEU A 241 -7.16 -11.15 1.32
CA LEU A 241 -6.48 -10.03 0.65
C LEU A 241 -7.22 -9.71 -0.65
N LEU A 242 -7.61 -8.46 -0.81
CA LEU A 242 -8.26 -7.95 -2.01
C LEU A 242 -7.39 -6.85 -2.64
N ASP A 243 -7.47 -6.70 -3.95
CA ASP A 243 -6.76 -5.66 -4.71
C ASP A 243 -7.26 -4.24 -4.40
N SER A 244 -8.52 -4.13 -3.97
CA SER A 244 -9.16 -2.84 -3.70
C SER A 244 -10.08 -2.90 -2.48
N SER A 245 -10.07 -1.85 -1.66
CA SER A 245 -10.98 -1.70 -0.51
C SER A 245 -12.45 -1.48 -0.90
N LYS A 246 -12.74 -1.28 -2.18
CA LYS A 246 -14.09 -1.03 -2.70
C LYS A 246 -15.08 -2.12 -2.31
N TYR A 247 -14.63 -3.36 -2.26
CA TYR A 247 -15.49 -4.52 -2.00
C TYR A 247 -15.43 -5.04 -0.56
N PHE A 248 -14.68 -4.41 0.34
CA PHE A 248 -14.52 -4.88 1.72
C PHE A 248 -15.86 -5.07 2.44
N GLU A 249 -16.76 -4.09 2.34
CA GLU A 249 -18.09 -4.17 2.97
C GLU A 249 -18.98 -5.26 2.36
N LEU A 250 -18.87 -5.49 1.04
CA LEU A 250 -19.59 -6.55 0.37
C LEU A 250 -19.13 -7.93 0.87
N TYR A 251 -17.81 -8.15 0.89
CA TYR A 251 -17.24 -9.40 1.40
C TYR A 251 -17.62 -9.63 2.86
N LYS A 252 -17.50 -8.61 3.71
CA LYS A 252 -17.89 -8.71 5.12
C LYS A 252 -19.33 -9.16 5.27
N LYS A 253 -20.28 -8.51 4.57
CA LYS A 253 -21.70 -8.85 4.64
C LYS A 253 -21.97 -10.31 4.23
N ILE A 254 -21.34 -10.77 3.14
CA ILE A 254 -21.53 -12.14 2.64
C ILE A 254 -20.90 -13.16 3.60
N LEU A 255 -19.71 -12.89 4.12
CA LEU A 255 -19.04 -13.74 5.10
C LEU A 255 -19.87 -13.87 6.38
N GLU A 256 -20.32 -12.75 6.96
CA GLU A 256 -21.15 -12.73 8.16
C GLU A 256 -22.51 -13.42 7.92
N TYR A 257 -23.12 -13.22 6.74
CA TYR A 257 -24.35 -13.94 6.36
C TYR A 257 -24.16 -15.46 6.35
N ASN A 258 -22.98 -15.95 5.95
CA ASN A 258 -22.63 -17.37 6.00
C ASN A 258 -22.14 -17.85 7.37
N GLY A 259 -22.14 -16.99 8.39
CA GLY A 259 -21.71 -17.31 9.75
C GLY A 259 -20.19 -17.26 9.95
N VAL A 260 -19.45 -16.62 9.06
CA VAL A 260 -18.01 -16.40 9.19
C VAL A 260 -17.77 -14.99 9.78
N PRO A 261 -17.40 -14.88 11.07
CA PRO A 261 -17.15 -13.58 11.71
C PRO A 261 -15.97 -12.87 11.04
N THR A 262 -16.17 -11.61 10.64
CA THR A 262 -15.20 -10.89 9.82
C THR A 262 -14.90 -9.49 10.35
N ILE A 263 -13.62 -9.13 10.39
CA ILE A 263 -13.16 -7.79 10.76
C ILE A 263 -12.45 -7.17 9.54
N ILE A 264 -12.85 -5.95 9.19
CA ILE A 264 -12.15 -5.17 8.17
C ILE A 264 -11.03 -4.38 8.86
N ASN A 265 -9.79 -4.65 8.46
CA ASN A 265 -8.65 -3.85 8.91
C ASN A 265 -8.49 -2.61 8.01
N LYS A 266 -9.34 -1.63 8.22
CA LYS A 266 -9.30 -0.34 7.54
C LYS A 266 -9.26 0.75 8.60
N SER A 267 -8.40 1.73 8.42
CA SER A 267 -8.48 2.97 9.20
C SER A 267 -9.81 3.67 8.87
N ILE A 268 -10.77 3.58 9.75
CA ILE A 268 -12.01 4.33 9.65
C ILE A 268 -11.68 5.73 10.13
N ASN A 269 -11.87 6.71 9.25
CA ASN A 269 -11.87 8.09 9.70
C ASN A 269 -13.11 8.27 10.58
N LEU A 270 -12.89 8.36 11.89
CA LEU A 270 -13.98 8.52 12.85
C LEU A 270 -14.90 9.69 12.52
N THR A 271 -14.38 10.69 11.79
CA THR A 271 -15.14 11.85 11.38
C THR A 271 -16.18 11.60 10.28
N ASP A 272 -16.11 10.45 9.60
CA ASP A 272 -17.01 10.09 8.49
C ASP A 272 -18.15 9.16 8.93
N GLY A 273 -18.20 8.80 10.23
CA GLY A 273 -19.28 8.02 10.80
C GLY A 273 -20.62 8.81 10.80
N GLU A 274 -21.73 8.10 10.57
CA GLU A 274 -23.07 8.69 10.53
C GLU A 274 -23.37 9.49 11.82
N VAL A 275 -23.07 8.94 12.98
CA VAL A 275 -23.28 9.60 14.29
C VAL A 275 -22.48 10.90 14.37
N ILE A 276 -21.23 10.88 13.96
CA ILE A 276 -20.36 12.07 13.98
C ILE A 276 -20.85 13.13 12.99
N THR A 277 -21.32 12.70 11.82
CA THR A 277 -21.93 13.58 10.82
C THR A 277 -23.17 14.28 11.39
N ILE A 278 -24.02 13.54 12.10
CA ILE A 278 -25.20 14.12 12.77
C ILE A 278 -24.78 15.11 13.85
N ILE A 279 -23.78 14.80 14.69
CA ILE A 279 -23.26 15.72 15.70
C ILE A 279 -22.73 17.01 15.05
N LYS A 280 -21.94 16.90 13.98
CA LYS A 280 -21.46 18.06 13.22
C LYS A 280 -22.63 18.89 12.68
N ASN A 281 -23.64 18.23 12.13
CA ASN A 281 -24.84 18.91 11.60
C ASN A 281 -25.63 19.63 12.70
N ILE A 282 -25.75 19.04 13.90
CA ILE A 282 -26.37 19.69 15.06
C ILE A 282 -25.62 20.96 15.45
N ILE A 283 -24.29 20.85 15.60
CA ILE A 283 -23.45 21.99 15.98
C ILE A 283 -23.57 23.12 14.94
N SER A 284 -23.44 22.77 13.65
CA SER A 284 -23.54 23.72 12.54
C SER A 284 -24.94 24.39 12.49
N PHE A 285 -26.00 23.62 12.72
CA PHE A 285 -27.36 24.12 12.77
C PHE A 285 -27.55 25.11 13.91
N ILE A 286 -27.08 24.81 15.12
CA ILE A 286 -27.14 25.69 16.29
C ILE A 286 -26.37 26.99 16.04
N ILE A 287 -25.18 26.91 15.44
CA ILE A 287 -24.38 28.10 15.12
C ILE A 287 -25.14 29.02 14.16
N LYS A 288 -25.67 28.44 13.06
CA LYS A 288 -26.44 29.23 12.07
C LYS A 288 -27.72 29.82 12.67
N LEU A 289 -28.43 29.07 13.50
CA LEU A 289 -29.63 29.56 14.21
C LEU A 289 -29.28 30.72 15.12
N LYS A 290 -28.23 30.65 15.92
CA LYS A 290 -27.76 31.73 16.78
C LYS A 290 -27.34 32.99 16.01
N SER A 291 -26.78 32.78 14.82
CA SER A 291 -26.32 33.86 13.94
C SER A 291 -27.42 34.43 13.04
N ASN A 292 -28.66 33.94 13.13
CA ASN A 292 -29.79 34.27 12.26
C ASN A 292 -29.51 34.09 10.76
N ILE A 293 -28.68 33.10 10.40
CA ILE A 293 -28.32 32.79 9.01
C ILE A 293 -29.25 31.69 8.50
N ILE A 294 -30.24 32.04 7.69
CA ILE A 294 -31.21 31.12 7.07
C ILE A 294 -30.89 31.00 5.57
N ASP A 295 -29.82 30.34 5.25
CA ASP A 295 -29.38 30.08 3.88
C ASP A 295 -29.75 28.65 3.41
N ASN A 296 -29.33 28.27 2.20
CA ASN A 296 -29.59 26.94 1.66
C ASN A 296 -28.86 25.82 2.47
N GLU A 297 -27.77 26.14 3.12
CA GLU A 297 -27.06 25.19 3.97
C GLU A 297 -27.86 24.96 5.27
N PHE A 298 -28.40 25.99 5.87
CA PHE A 298 -29.31 25.86 7.02
C PHE A 298 -30.50 24.94 6.70
N LYS A 299 -31.12 25.11 5.51
CA LYS A 299 -32.23 24.26 5.08
C LYS A 299 -31.81 22.79 4.92
N LYS A 300 -30.61 22.55 4.35
CA LYS A 300 -30.07 21.21 4.22
C LYS A 300 -29.80 20.58 5.59
N LEU A 301 -29.23 21.34 6.53
CA LEU A 301 -28.98 20.86 7.88
C LEU A 301 -30.30 20.51 8.59
N PHE A 302 -31.33 21.36 8.46
CA PHE A 302 -32.66 21.15 9.04
C PHE A 302 -33.27 19.82 8.54
N ILE A 303 -33.30 19.61 7.21
CA ILE A 303 -33.81 18.36 6.60
C ILE A 303 -32.97 17.15 7.02
N SER A 304 -31.64 17.26 7.01
CA SER A 304 -30.74 16.20 7.41
C SER A 304 -30.94 15.75 8.85
N LEU A 305 -31.16 16.72 9.76
CA LEU A 305 -31.45 16.44 11.17
C LEU A 305 -32.84 15.83 11.34
N GLY A 306 -33.84 16.37 10.68
CA GLY A 306 -35.21 15.87 10.73
C GLY A 306 -35.31 14.39 10.32
N ARG A 307 -34.64 14.03 9.25
CA ARG A 307 -34.60 12.65 8.73
C ARG A 307 -33.61 11.74 9.48
N SER A 308 -32.81 12.25 10.41
CA SER A 308 -31.86 11.45 11.17
C SER A 308 -32.58 10.53 12.16
N PHE A 309 -31.89 9.51 12.64
CA PHE A 309 -32.41 8.60 13.67
C PHE A 309 -32.79 9.30 14.98
N LEU A 310 -32.38 10.55 15.18
CA LEU A 310 -32.73 11.33 16.38
C LEU A 310 -34.16 11.84 16.35
N PHE A 311 -34.65 12.28 15.19
CA PHE A 311 -35.95 12.89 15.05
C PHE A 311 -36.93 12.05 14.24
N ASN A 312 -36.43 11.26 13.31
CA ASN A 312 -37.18 10.31 12.48
C ASN A 312 -38.47 10.88 11.89
N ILE A 313 -38.37 12.12 11.34
CA ILE A 313 -39.51 12.79 10.71
C ILE A 313 -39.63 12.28 9.27
N ASP A 314 -40.78 11.70 8.94
CA ASP A 314 -41.11 11.28 7.58
C ASP A 314 -41.35 12.48 6.65
N ASP A 315 -41.33 12.27 5.33
CA ASP A 315 -41.54 13.31 4.29
C ASP A 315 -42.92 13.92 4.31
#